data_91dac7c3ec380f47aaca45abe52e688f
#
_entry.id   91dac7c3ec380f47aaca45abe52e688f
#
_cell.length_a   1.000
_cell.length_b   1.000
_cell.length_c   1.000
_cell.angle_alpha   90.00
_cell.angle_beta   90.00
_cell.angle_gamma   90.00
#
_symmetry.space_group_name_H-M   'P 1'
#
loop_
_entity.id
_entity.type
_entity.pdbx_description
1 polymer ?
#
loop_
_entity_poly.entity_id
_entity_poly.type
_entity_poly.pdbx_seq_one_letter_code
_entity_poly.pdbx_strand_id
1 'polypeptide(L)'
;VLGAMMDGVITPSNNTLTDMPIKVAGTSAKASWFNKPGSANTSLTASTALEVSSNSYMMQLAMKEGGMKYYSGAQITLKPSIFKKLRYYFNMFGLGQKTGIDIPGESAGYEGPSTQSHIGSALDESFGNYDEYTVLQLAQYMSTIANGGYRMKPYVVSQIRGTKSNGSLGAVKYTTQPQVQQVIPASKAAFNVVKEGLYLVTHGTSPYVTVSSLKSETPSISGKTGAAETYYGTTATTTLSFAGYPPSDNPQVVVALA
;
A
#
# COMPACT_ATOMS: atom_id res chain seq x y z
N VAL A 1 3.89 3.66 6.14
CA VAL A 1 4.01 5.09 6.45
C VAL A 1 2.91 5.54 7.41
N LEU A 2 1.61 5.48 7.05
CA LEU A 2 0.53 5.95 7.94
C LEU A 2 0.52 5.22 9.30
N GLY A 3 0.72 3.90 9.34
CA GLY A 3 0.86 3.14 10.59
C GLY A 3 1.96 3.70 11.48
N ALA A 4 3.16 3.90 10.91
CA ALA A 4 4.30 4.46 11.62
C ALA A 4 4.07 5.90 12.12
N MET A 5 3.24 6.68 11.44
CA MET A 5 2.80 7.99 11.91
C MET A 5 1.77 7.90 13.04
N MET A 6 0.85 6.93 12.98
CA MET A 6 -0.13 6.69 14.05
C MET A 6 0.53 6.23 15.35
N ASP A 7 1.61 5.44 15.24
CA ASP A 7 2.40 4.98 16.40
C ASP A 7 3.44 5.99 16.88
N GLY A 8 3.60 7.11 16.18
CA GLY A 8 4.59 8.13 16.54
C GLY A 8 6.05 7.74 16.24
N VAL A 9 6.29 6.67 15.48
CA VAL A 9 7.63 6.26 15.04
C VAL A 9 8.27 7.30 14.12
N ILE A 10 7.44 7.92 13.30
CA ILE A 10 7.71 9.13 12.53
C ILE A 10 6.52 10.08 12.70
N THR A 11 6.72 11.36 12.36
CA THR A 11 5.63 12.34 12.35
C THR A 11 5.56 13.05 10.98
N PRO A 12 4.48 13.75 10.65
CA PRO A 12 4.41 14.53 9.41
C PRO A 12 5.55 15.54 9.25
N SER A 13 6.08 16.09 10.34
CA SER A 13 7.18 17.07 10.35
C SER A 13 8.57 16.45 10.61
N ASN A 14 8.65 15.19 11.05
CA ASN A 14 9.91 14.50 11.33
C ASN A 14 9.82 13.05 10.80
N ASN A 15 10.09 12.89 9.52
CA ASN A 15 9.96 11.61 8.82
C ASN A 15 11.11 11.37 7.82
N THR A 16 12.24 12.02 8.02
CA THR A 16 13.41 11.84 7.17
C THR A 16 14.23 10.64 7.64
N LEU A 17 14.52 9.71 6.72
CA LEU A 17 15.43 8.59 6.92
C LEU A 17 16.45 8.55 5.78
N THR A 18 17.59 7.92 6.03
CA THR A 18 18.62 7.71 5.01
C THR A 18 18.37 6.39 4.31
N ASP A 19 18.10 6.43 3.00
CA ASP A 19 18.05 5.23 2.16
C ASP A 19 19.47 4.68 2.01
N MET A 20 19.65 3.42 2.33
CA MET A 20 20.90 2.68 2.25
C MET A 20 20.61 1.19 2.13
N PRO A 21 21.51 0.39 1.55
CA PRO A 21 21.37 -1.07 1.57
C PRO A 21 21.28 -1.61 3.01
N ILE A 22 20.21 -2.36 3.27
CA ILE A 22 19.96 -2.99 4.58
C ILE A 22 20.61 -4.37 4.59
N LYS A 23 21.67 -4.53 5.39
CA LYS A 23 22.34 -5.81 5.60
C LYS A 23 22.12 -6.27 7.03
N VAL A 24 21.45 -7.41 7.19
CA VAL A 24 21.36 -8.11 8.48
C VAL A 24 22.28 -9.33 8.48
N ALA A 25 22.67 -9.78 9.67
CA ALA A 25 23.60 -10.89 9.81
C ALA A 25 23.09 -12.16 9.12
N GLY A 26 23.96 -12.86 8.41
CA GLY A 26 23.64 -14.13 7.74
C GLY A 26 22.87 -14.00 6.43
N THR A 27 22.61 -12.76 5.92
CA THR A 27 21.89 -12.57 4.64
C THR A 27 22.68 -11.69 3.67
N SER A 28 22.28 -11.70 2.41
CA SER A 28 22.67 -10.67 1.44
C SER A 28 22.02 -9.33 1.79
N ALA A 29 22.60 -8.22 1.34
CA ALA A 29 22.02 -6.91 1.52
C ALA A 29 20.75 -6.76 0.66
N LYS A 30 19.66 -6.27 1.27
CA LYS A 30 18.45 -5.82 0.59
C LYS A 30 18.55 -4.31 0.33
N ALA A 31 18.21 -3.86 -0.85
CA ALA A 31 18.36 -2.46 -1.24
C ALA A 31 17.15 -1.96 -2.02
N SER A 32 16.98 -0.66 -2.05
CA SER A 32 16.10 -0.01 -3.01
C SER A 32 16.66 -0.20 -4.42
N TRP A 33 15.77 -0.24 -5.42
CA TRP A 33 16.18 -0.52 -6.81
C TRP A 33 17.19 0.49 -7.36
N PHE A 34 17.14 1.74 -6.87
CA PHE A 34 18.02 2.85 -7.28
C PHE A 34 19.27 2.99 -6.40
N ASN A 35 19.31 2.40 -5.20
CA ASN A 35 20.40 2.56 -4.23
C ASN A 35 20.98 1.19 -3.84
N LYS A 36 21.72 0.60 -4.77
CA LYS A 36 22.37 -0.71 -4.60
C LYS A 36 23.65 -0.60 -3.75
N PRO A 37 24.19 -1.74 -3.23
CA PRO A 37 25.48 -1.72 -2.53
C PRO A 37 26.58 -1.03 -3.36
N GLY A 38 27.26 -0.05 -2.75
CA GLY A 38 28.27 0.79 -3.40
C GLY A 38 27.74 2.15 -3.92
N SER A 39 26.43 2.38 -3.94
CA SER A 39 25.86 3.68 -4.25
C SER A 39 25.93 4.63 -3.03
N ALA A 40 25.85 5.93 -3.28
CA ALA A 40 25.75 6.94 -2.22
C ALA A 40 24.40 6.83 -1.50
N ASN A 41 24.42 6.94 -0.18
CA ASN A 41 23.20 7.01 0.62
C ASN A 41 22.40 8.28 0.29
N THR A 42 21.08 8.17 0.29
CA THR A 42 20.16 9.25 -0.07
C THR A 42 19.22 9.57 1.07
N SER A 43 19.12 10.83 1.46
CA SER A 43 18.17 11.27 2.49
C SER A 43 16.77 11.42 1.87
N LEU A 44 15.76 10.75 2.43
CA LEU A 44 14.39 10.73 1.93
C LEU A 44 13.40 11.08 3.04
N THR A 45 12.44 11.93 2.72
CA THR A 45 11.20 12.08 3.50
C THR A 45 10.23 10.93 3.18
N ALA A 46 9.15 10.80 3.93
CA ALA A 46 8.13 9.80 3.64
C ALA A 46 7.50 9.99 2.24
N SER A 47 7.25 11.24 1.81
CA SER A 47 6.73 11.55 0.48
C SER A 47 7.73 11.16 -0.62
N THR A 48 8.99 11.55 -0.49
CA THR A 48 10.02 11.21 -1.48
C THR A 48 10.39 9.73 -1.47
N ALA A 49 10.27 9.04 -0.34
CA ALA A 49 10.43 7.58 -0.28
C ALA A 49 9.33 6.85 -1.06
N LEU A 50 8.10 7.37 -1.07
CA LEU A 50 7.02 6.88 -1.93
C LEU A 50 7.28 7.19 -3.41
N GLU A 51 7.73 8.42 -3.74
CA GLU A 51 8.11 8.85 -5.09
C GLU A 51 9.05 7.87 -5.77
N VAL A 52 10.15 7.53 -5.10
CA VAL A 52 11.20 6.67 -5.65
C VAL A 52 11.03 5.18 -5.30
N SER A 53 9.92 4.83 -4.63
CA SER A 53 9.65 3.45 -4.20
C SER A 53 10.78 2.83 -3.36
N SER A 54 11.16 3.49 -2.27
CA SER A 54 12.25 3.08 -1.38
C SER A 54 11.88 1.88 -0.51
N ASN A 55 12.41 0.71 -0.81
CA ASN A 55 12.30 -0.47 0.06
C ASN A 55 13.05 -0.26 1.38
N SER A 56 14.24 0.36 1.32
CA SER A 56 15.06 0.63 2.51
C SER A 56 14.31 1.49 3.54
N TYR A 57 13.60 2.52 3.08
CA TYR A 57 12.79 3.37 3.97
C TYR A 57 11.72 2.54 4.70
N MET A 58 10.98 1.69 3.98
CA MET A 58 9.91 0.86 4.56
C MET A 58 10.47 -0.20 5.52
N MET A 59 11.59 -0.85 5.18
CA MET A 59 12.27 -1.78 6.09
C MET A 59 12.71 -1.09 7.39
N GLN A 60 13.24 0.13 7.32
CA GLN A 60 13.62 0.90 8.50
C GLN A 60 12.41 1.27 9.37
N LEU A 61 11.25 1.58 8.76
CA LEU A 61 10.01 1.77 9.52
C LEU A 61 9.62 0.50 10.28
N ALA A 62 9.63 -0.68 9.62
CA ALA A 62 9.32 -1.95 10.29
C ALA A 62 10.29 -2.26 11.43
N MET A 63 11.58 -2.00 11.26
CA MET A 63 12.57 -2.18 12.33
C MET A 63 12.28 -1.26 13.52
N LYS A 64 11.98 0.02 13.27
CA LYS A 64 11.62 0.99 14.32
C LYS A 64 10.33 0.59 15.02
N GLU A 65 9.30 0.15 14.29
CA GLU A 65 8.03 -0.38 14.82
C GLU A 65 8.23 -1.59 15.73
N GLY A 66 9.19 -2.45 15.40
CA GLY A 66 9.60 -3.61 16.19
C GLY A 66 10.63 -3.30 17.29
N GLY A 67 11.03 -2.05 17.48
CA GLY A 67 12.03 -1.64 18.47
C GLY A 67 13.46 -2.09 18.15
N MET A 68 13.74 -2.46 16.90
CA MET A 68 15.08 -2.86 16.48
C MET A 68 15.95 -1.66 16.16
N LYS A 69 17.13 -1.58 16.80
CA LYS A 69 18.19 -0.64 16.43
C LYS A 69 19.00 -1.26 15.28
N TYR A 70 18.99 -0.59 14.14
CA TYR A 70 19.71 -1.06 12.96
C TYR A 70 21.14 -0.49 12.88
N TYR A 71 22.07 -1.35 12.53
CA TYR A 71 23.39 -1.06 11.99
C TYR A 71 23.76 -2.17 11.00
N SER A 72 24.68 -1.90 10.06
CA SER A 72 25.07 -2.89 9.03
C SER A 72 25.62 -4.15 9.67
N GLY A 73 25.08 -5.31 9.32
CA GLY A 73 25.43 -6.61 9.90
C GLY A 73 24.73 -6.92 11.24
N ALA A 74 23.78 -6.08 11.68
CA ALA A 74 23.01 -6.36 12.90
C ALA A 74 22.26 -7.69 12.83
N GLN A 75 22.18 -8.39 13.96
CA GLN A 75 21.25 -9.52 14.12
C GLN A 75 19.80 -8.99 14.08
N ILE A 76 18.90 -9.75 13.46
CA ILE A 76 17.47 -9.43 13.50
C ILE A 76 16.96 -9.70 14.92
N THR A 77 16.56 -8.63 15.63
CA THR A 77 16.00 -8.70 16.98
C THR A 77 14.48 -8.54 16.98
N LEU A 78 13.86 -8.46 15.80
CA LEU A 78 12.41 -8.43 15.65
C LEU A 78 11.77 -9.70 16.21
N LYS A 79 10.56 -9.57 16.73
CA LYS A 79 9.74 -10.69 17.20
C LYS A 79 8.60 -10.96 16.20
N PRO A 80 8.04 -12.18 16.14
CA PRO A 80 6.90 -12.50 15.27
C PRO A 80 5.69 -11.57 15.41
N SER A 81 5.53 -10.89 16.55
CA SER A 81 4.49 -9.88 16.77
C SER A 81 4.56 -8.71 15.79
N ILE A 82 5.70 -8.48 15.10
CA ILE A 82 5.81 -7.43 14.08
C ILE A 82 4.89 -7.71 12.89
N PHE A 83 4.73 -8.97 12.46
CA PHE A 83 3.77 -9.33 11.41
C PHE A 83 2.35 -8.93 11.80
N LYS A 84 1.92 -9.27 13.03
CA LYS A 84 0.61 -8.88 13.53
C LYS A 84 0.44 -7.35 13.53
N LYS A 85 1.49 -6.60 13.87
CA LYS A 85 1.47 -5.15 13.90
C LYS A 85 1.35 -4.54 12.50
N LEU A 86 2.15 -5.01 11.52
CA LEU A 86 2.07 -4.55 10.14
C LEU A 86 0.70 -4.86 9.52
N ARG A 87 0.24 -6.11 9.65
CA ARG A 87 -1.08 -6.55 9.17
C ARG A 87 -2.24 -5.83 9.84
N TYR A 88 -2.13 -5.44 11.11
CA TYR A 88 -3.13 -4.61 11.76
C TYR A 88 -3.38 -3.32 10.97
N TYR A 89 -2.31 -2.63 10.55
CA TYR A 89 -2.45 -1.44 9.72
C TYR A 89 -2.94 -1.76 8.31
N PHE A 90 -2.47 -2.82 7.68
CA PHE A 90 -2.94 -3.23 6.35
C PHE A 90 -4.43 -3.58 6.36
N ASN A 91 -4.88 -4.31 7.37
CA ASN A 91 -6.29 -4.69 7.56
C ASN A 91 -7.20 -3.47 7.78
N MET A 92 -6.72 -2.43 8.44
CA MET A 92 -7.50 -1.18 8.59
C MET A 92 -7.89 -0.60 7.22
N PHE A 93 -7.05 -0.76 6.21
CA PHE A 93 -7.29 -0.31 4.84
C PHE A 93 -7.97 -1.36 3.95
N GLY A 94 -8.27 -2.55 4.46
CA GLY A 94 -8.97 -3.62 3.75
C GLY A 94 -8.07 -4.69 3.12
N LEU A 95 -6.73 -4.57 3.24
CA LEU A 95 -5.81 -5.59 2.77
C LEU A 95 -5.85 -6.83 3.69
N GLY A 96 -5.74 -8.05 3.14
CA GLY A 96 -5.75 -9.29 3.90
C GLY A 96 -7.13 -9.70 4.46
N GLN A 97 -8.21 -9.09 4.02
CA GLN A 97 -9.58 -9.44 4.43
C GLN A 97 -10.57 -9.22 3.29
N LYS A 98 -11.72 -9.89 3.37
CA LYS A 98 -12.79 -9.70 2.39
C LYS A 98 -13.30 -8.26 2.44
N THR A 99 -13.47 -7.62 1.27
CA THR A 99 -14.00 -6.26 1.17
C THR A 99 -15.48 -6.18 1.49
N GLY A 100 -16.19 -7.32 1.41
CA GLY A 100 -17.63 -7.43 1.62
C GLY A 100 -18.45 -6.96 0.42
N ILE A 101 -17.87 -6.96 -0.79
CA ILE A 101 -18.60 -6.69 -2.04
C ILE A 101 -19.78 -7.64 -2.18
N ASP A 102 -20.84 -7.19 -2.82
CA ASP A 102 -22.12 -7.91 -2.97
C ASP A 102 -22.14 -8.96 -4.09
N ILE A 103 -20.98 -9.55 -4.41
CA ILE A 103 -20.84 -10.68 -5.33
C ILE A 103 -20.18 -11.88 -4.64
N PRO A 104 -20.51 -13.12 -5.05
CA PRO A 104 -19.92 -14.33 -4.46
C PRO A 104 -18.47 -14.55 -4.89
N GLY A 105 -17.75 -15.41 -4.14
CA GLY A 105 -16.42 -15.88 -4.53
C GLY A 105 -15.27 -14.96 -4.16
N GLU A 106 -15.49 -13.96 -3.30
CA GLU A 106 -14.43 -13.05 -2.85
C GLU A 106 -13.34 -13.77 -2.05
N SER A 107 -12.06 -13.55 -2.40
CA SER A 107 -10.88 -14.00 -1.66
C SER A 107 -10.42 -12.95 -0.65
N ALA A 108 -9.87 -13.40 0.48
CA ALA A 108 -9.18 -12.53 1.44
C ALA A 108 -7.69 -12.29 1.09
N GLY A 109 -7.18 -12.90 0.01
CA GLY A 109 -5.75 -12.94 -0.27
C GLY A 109 -5.05 -14.07 0.47
N TYR A 110 -3.73 -13.95 0.64
CA TYR A 110 -2.92 -14.94 1.35
C TYR A 110 -1.98 -14.25 2.33
N GLU A 111 -1.90 -14.74 3.55
CA GLU A 111 -0.95 -14.29 4.57
C GLU A 111 0.18 -15.31 4.74
N GLY A 112 1.41 -14.87 4.57
CA GLY A 112 2.59 -15.70 4.77
C GLY A 112 2.81 -16.09 6.25
N PRO A 113 3.67 -17.09 6.53
CA PRO A 113 3.96 -17.55 7.89
C PRO A 113 4.54 -16.47 8.80
N SER A 114 4.03 -16.32 10.01
CA SER A 114 4.43 -15.33 11.03
C SER A 114 5.25 -15.97 12.16
N THR A 115 6.26 -16.76 11.83
CA THR A 115 7.09 -17.50 12.80
C THR A 115 8.46 -16.86 12.97
N GLN A 116 9.19 -17.24 14.03
CA GLN A 116 10.56 -16.77 14.25
C GLN A 116 11.52 -17.19 13.14
N SER A 117 11.31 -18.34 12.50
CA SER A 117 12.10 -18.79 11.34
C SER A 117 11.90 -17.93 10.09
N HIS A 118 10.79 -17.22 9.99
CA HIS A 118 10.46 -16.32 8.88
C HIS A 118 10.63 -14.84 9.24
N ILE A 119 11.24 -14.51 10.40
CA ILE A 119 11.29 -13.13 10.90
C ILE A 119 11.95 -12.15 9.91
N GLY A 120 12.85 -12.61 9.05
CA GLY A 120 13.46 -11.82 8.00
C GLY A 120 12.45 -11.31 6.96
N SER A 121 11.39 -12.08 6.71
CA SER A 121 10.32 -11.72 5.77
C SER A 121 9.43 -10.57 6.28
N ALA A 122 9.50 -10.21 7.57
CA ALA A 122 8.84 -9.01 8.06
C ALA A 122 9.40 -7.72 7.42
N LEU A 123 10.65 -7.75 6.96
CA LEU A 123 11.24 -6.66 6.20
C LEU A 123 10.64 -6.61 4.79
N ASP A 124 10.39 -7.76 4.16
CA ASP A 124 9.74 -7.86 2.85
C ASP A 124 8.26 -7.46 2.94
N GLU A 125 7.57 -7.88 3.99
CA GLU A 125 6.20 -7.48 4.31
C GLU A 125 6.04 -5.95 4.38
N SER A 126 7.04 -5.24 4.90
CA SER A 126 6.98 -3.79 5.10
C SER A 126 6.83 -2.98 3.81
N PHE A 127 7.23 -3.54 2.67
CA PHE A 127 7.07 -2.93 1.35
C PHE A 127 6.19 -3.74 0.39
N GLY A 128 5.45 -4.74 0.91
CA GLY A 128 4.42 -5.47 0.18
C GLY A 128 4.92 -6.65 -0.66
N ASN A 129 6.07 -7.26 -0.31
CA ASN A 129 6.64 -8.40 -1.03
C ASN A 129 6.63 -9.69 -0.17
N TYR A 130 5.51 -9.96 0.50
CA TYR A 130 5.36 -11.16 1.32
C TYR A 130 3.93 -11.71 1.35
N ASP A 131 2.95 -10.91 1.78
CA ASP A 131 1.55 -11.27 1.70
C ASP A 131 0.98 -10.96 0.31
N GLU A 132 -0.10 -11.66 -0.08
CA GLU A 132 -0.75 -11.47 -1.38
C GLU A 132 -2.15 -10.88 -1.21
N TYR A 133 -2.46 -9.87 -2.00
CA TYR A 133 -3.72 -9.13 -1.95
C TYR A 133 -4.41 -9.16 -3.30
N THR A 134 -5.75 -9.13 -3.28
CA THR A 134 -6.53 -9.06 -4.52
C THR A 134 -6.54 -7.64 -5.10
N VAL A 135 -6.75 -7.52 -6.41
CA VAL A 135 -6.89 -6.21 -7.09
C VAL A 135 -8.04 -5.40 -6.49
N LEU A 136 -9.12 -6.06 -6.06
CA LEU A 136 -10.24 -5.39 -5.39
C LEU A 136 -9.84 -4.79 -4.04
N GLN A 137 -9.01 -5.51 -3.25
CA GLN A 137 -8.46 -4.98 -2.00
C GLN A 137 -7.54 -3.78 -2.26
N LEU A 138 -6.71 -3.81 -3.31
CA LEU A 138 -5.88 -2.68 -3.71
C LEU A 138 -6.73 -1.46 -4.11
N ALA A 139 -7.84 -1.68 -4.82
CA ALA A 139 -8.78 -0.61 -5.15
C ALA A 139 -9.45 -0.01 -3.89
N GLN A 140 -9.91 -0.86 -2.95
CA GLN A 140 -10.48 -0.38 -1.68
C GLN A 140 -9.45 0.37 -0.83
N TYR A 141 -8.22 -0.14 -0.73
CA TYR A 141 -7.11 0.51 -0.06
C TYR A 141 -6.82 1.90 -0.63
N MET A 142 -6.69 2.00 -1.95
CA MET A 142 -6.41 3.27 -2.62
C MET A 142 -7.59 4.25 -2.48
N SER A 143 -8.83 3.76 -2.59
CA SER A 143 -10.04 4.55 -2.33
C SER A 143 -10.07 5.13 -0.92
N THR A 144 -9.66 4.33 0.08
CA THR A 144 -9.57 4.77 1.48
C THR A 144 -8.57 5.90 1.67
N ILE A 145 -7.44 5.87 0.97
CA ILE A 145 -6.46 6.98 0.99
C ILE A 145 -7.03 8.20 0.26
N ALA A 146 -7.59 8.00 -0.92
CA ALA A 146 -8.12 9.06 -1.78
C ALA A 146 -9.20 9.90 -1.06
N ASN A 147 -10.13 9.25 -0.36
CA ASN A 147 -11.25 9.90 0.33
C ASN A 147 -10.90 10.42 1.75
N GLY A 148 -9.64 10.32 2.18
CA GLY A 148 -9.20 10.85 3.47
C GLY A 148 -9.42 9.94 4.67
N GLY A 149 -9.52 8.62 4.45
CA GLY A 149 -9.49 7.62 5.50
C GLY A 149 -10.81 6.90 5.79
N TYR A 150 -11.83 7.06 4.97
CA TYR A 150 -13.08 6.30 5.09
C TYR A 150 -13.01 5.04 4.24
N ARG A 151 -12.88 3.86 4.85
CA ARG A 151 -12.97 2.59 4.14
C ARG A 151 -14.45 2.27 3.89
N MET A 152 -14.84 2.36 2.63
CA MET A 152 -16.20 2.10 2.20
C MET A 152 -16.39 0.64 1.79
N LYS A 153 -17.57 0.07 2.07
CA LYS A 153 -17.97 -1.22 1.53
C LYS A 153 -18.22 -1.07 0.02
N PRO A 154 -17.51 -1.81 -0.86
CA PRO A 154 -17.80 -1.78 -2.29
C PRO A 154 -19.11 -2.51 -2.59
N TYR A 155 -19.77 -2.12 -3.67
CA TYR A 155 -20.95 -2.81 -4.18
C TYR A 155 -21.05 -2.62 -5.71
N VAL A 156 -21.68 -3.57 -6.39
CA VAL A 156 -22.00 -3.50 -7.83
C VAL A 156 -23.50 -3.31 -8.07
N VAL A 157 -24.33 -3.74 -7.12
CA VAL A 157 -25.79 -3.56 -7.21
C VAL A 157 -26.17 -2.22 -6.62
N SER A 158 -26.46 -1.22 -7.48
CA SER A 158 -26.90 0.08 -7.04
C SER A 158 -28.40 0.11 -6.69
N GLN A 159 -29.24 -0.58 -7.49
CA GLN A 159 -30.69 -0.64 -7.29
C GLN A 159 -31.27 -2.00 -7.73
N ILE A 160 -32.32 -2.43 -7.02
CA ILE A 160 -33.20 -3.52 -7.44
C ILE A 160 -34.56 -2.90 -7.79
N ARG A 161 -35.07 -3.21 -8.98
CA ARG A 161 -36.33 -2.69 -9.49
C ARG A 161 -37.31 -3.81 -9.81
N GLY A 162 -38.61 -3.52 -9.70
CA GLY A 162 -39.64 -4.41 -10.20
C GLY A 162 -39.62 -4.48 -11.73
N THR A 163 -40.41 -5.42 -12.27
CA THR A 163 -40.67 -5.52 -13.72
C THR A 163 -42.10 -5.09 -13.99
N LYS A 164 -42.34 -4.30 -15.04
CA LYS A 164 -43.68 -3.97 -15.54
C LYS A 164 -44.18 -5.08 -16.46
N SER A 165 -45.48 -5.14 -16.74
CA SER A 165 -46.13 -6.12 -17.61
C SER A 165 -45.54 -6.17 -19.03
N ASN A 166 -44.99 -5.06 -19.53
CA ASN A 166 -44.31 -4.98 -20.83
C ASN A 166 -42.82 -5.32 -20.77
N GLY A 167 -42.30 -5.86 -19.66
CA GLY A 167 -40.89 -6.21 -19.48
C GLY A 167 -39.94 -5.06 -19.14
N SER A 168 -40.43 -3.79 -19.13
CA SER A 168 -39.58 -2.65 -18.77
C SER A 168 -39.38 -2.52 -17.25
N LEU A 169 -38.38 -1.72 -16.84
CA LEU A 169 -38.06 -1.48 -15.42
C LEU A 169 -39.24 -0.81 -14.72
N GLY A 170 -39.63 -1.38 -13.59
CA GLY A 170 -40.69 -0.88 -12.70
C GLY A 170 -40.19 0.01 -11.57
N ALA A 171 -40.97 0.10 -10.51
CA ALA A 171 -40.63 0.87 -9.32
C ALA A 171 -39.36 0.36 -8.64
N VAL A 172 -38.58 1.24 -8.04
CA VAL A 172 -37.42 0.89 -7.22
C VAL A 172 -37.92 0.17 -5.97
N LYS A 173 -37.40 -1.04 -5.73
CA LYS A 173 -37.67 -1.87 -4.55
C LYS A 173 -36.59 -1.73 -3.49
N TYR A 174 -35.36 -1.50 -3.94
CA TYR A 174 -34.18 -1.36 -3.08
C TYR A 174 -33.16 -0.43 -3.73
N THR A 175 -32.49 0.39 -2.93
CA THR A 175 -31.35 1.21 -3.33
C THR A 175 -30.22 0.98 -2.32
N THR A 176 -29.05 0.58 -2.81
CA THR A 176 -27.87 0.40 -1.95
C THR A 176 -27.44 1.75 -1.39
N GLN A 177 -27.24 1.79 -0.07
CA GLN A 177 -26.73 2.97 0.63
C GLN A 177 -25.22 2.81 0.86
N PRO A 178 -24.43 3.87 0.70
CA PRO A 178 -23.01 3.85 1.05
C PRO A 178 -22.80 3.45 2.51
N GLN A 179 -21.88 2.51 2.77
CA GLN A 179 -21.59 2.03 4.11
C GLN A 179 -20.11 2.22 4.43
N VAL A 180 -19.81 2.95 5.51
CA VAL A 180 -18.47 3.04 6.07
C VAL A 180 -18.18 1.80 6.91
N GLN A 181 -17.13 1.05 6.57
CA GLN A 181 -16.67 -0.12 7.31
C GLN A 181 -15.64 0.25 8.38
N GLN A 182 -14.79 1.24 8.10
CA GLN A 182 -13.70 1.67 8.96
C GLN A 182 -13.41 3.15 8.73
N VAL A 183 -13.07 3.88 9.79
CA VAL A 183 -12.45 5.20 9.73
C VAL A 183 -11.01 5.07 10.21
N ILE A 184 -10.06 5.50 9.39
CA ILE A 184 -8.63 5.43 9.73
C ILE A 184 -8.30 6.59 10.70
N PRO A 185 -7.80 6.32 11.91
CA PRO A 185 -7.56 7.35 12.92
C PRO A 185 -6.21 8.06 12.71
N ALA A 186 -5.82 8.31 11.46
CA ALA A 186 -4.65 9.09 11.12
C ALA A 186 -4.98 10.57 10.95
N SER A 187 -4.07 11.47 11.31
CA SER A 187 -4.28 12.89 11.16
C SER A 187 -4.34 13.30 9.68
N LYS A 188 -5.04 14.40 9.39
CA LYS A 188 -5.05 15.00 8.04
C LYS A 188 -3.64 15.30 7.53
N ALA A 189 -2.74 15.74 8.43
CA ALA A 189 -1.34 15.99 8.08
C ALA A 189 -0.61 14.71 7.64
N ALA A 190 -0.86 13.56 8.30
CA ALA A 190 -0.30 12.27 7.90
C ALA A 190 -0.84 11.82 6.53
N PHE A 191 -2.15 11.96 6.28
CA PHE A 191 -2.74 11.70 4.96
C PHE A 191 -2.14 12.60 3.87
N ASN A 192 -1.91 13.89 4.15
CA ASN A 192 -1.30 14.81 3.19
C ASN A 192 0.11 14.37 2.78
N VAL A 193 0.95 13.90 3.72
CA VAL A 193 2.29 13.36 3.41
C VAL A 193 2.20 12.17 2.44
N VAL A 194 1.25 11.26 2.67
CA VAL A 194 1.07 10.09 1.78
C VAL A 194 0.51 10.51 0.43
N LYS A 195 -0.50 11.37 0.38
CA LYS A 195 -1.09 11.87 -0.88
C LYS A 195 -0.06 12.64 -1.70
N GLU A 196 0.77 13.46 -1.07
CA GLU A 196 1.91 14.11 -1.72
C GLU A 196 2.86 13.08 -2.33
N GLY A 197 3.23 12.05 -1.57
CA GLY A 197 4.09 10.98 -2.09
C GLY A 197 3.48 10.26 -3.30
N LEU A 198 2.18 9.96 -3.28
CA LEU A 198 1.46 9.35 -4.41
C LEU A 198 1.39 10.29 -5.63
N TYR A 199 1.28 11.59 -5.41
CA TYR A 199 1.37 12.59 -6.47
C TYR A 199 2.79 12.64 -7.08
N LEU A 200 3.83 12.62 -6.25
CA LEU A 200 5.23 12.64 -6.68
C LEU A 200 5.61 11.39 -7.48
N VAL A 201 4.99 10.24 -7.26
CA VAL A 201 5.21 9.01 -8.07
C VAL A 201 4.98 9.26 -9.57
N THR A 202 4.07 10.15 -9.92
CA THR A 202 3.71 10.48 -11.31
C THR A 202 4.24 11.85 -11.77
N HIS A 203 4.36 12.83 -10.86
CA HIS A 203 4.67 14.24 -11.18
C HIS A 203 6.01 14.70 -10.64
N GLY A 204 6.71 13.89 -9.87
CA GLY A 204 7.98 14.24 -9.26
C GLY A 204 9.08 14.57 -10.27
N THR A 205 10.19 15.08 -9.76
CA THR A 205 11.35 15.49 -10.55
C THR A 205 12.60 14.67 -10.26
N SER A 206 12.51 13.71 -9.33
CA SER A 206 13.61 12.78 -9.07
C SER A 206 13.94 11.97 -10.34
N PRO A 207 15.21 11.69 -10.63
CA PRO A 207 15.58 10.77 -11.71
C PRO A 207 15.09 9.34 -11.49
N TYR A 208 14.58 9.05 -10.30
CA TYR A 208 14.07 7.74 -9.88
C TYR A 208 12.54 7.68 -9.76
N VAL A 209 11.81 8.65 -10.34
CA VAL A 209 10.35 8.61 -10.46
C VAL A 209 9.93 7.36 -11.23
N THR A 210 8.96 6.60 -10.70
CA THR A 210 8.62 5.29 -11.26
C THR A 210 7.61 5.34 -12.41
N VAL A 211 6.80 6.41 -12.54
CA VAL A 211 5.74 6.54 -13.58
C VAL A 211 5.67 7.96 -14.14
N SER A 212 6.78 8.49 -14.61
CA SER A 212 6.81 9.82 -15.25
C SER A 212 5.98 9.91 -16.54
N SER A 213 5.64 8.79 -17.16
CA SER A 213 4.77 8.74 -18.34
C SER A 213 3.36 9.26 -18.10
N LEU A 214 2.88 9.24 -16.85
CA LEU A 214 1.54 9.74 -16.48
C LEU A 214 1.56 11.25 -16.13
N LYS A 215 2.69 11.92 -16.18
CA LYS A 215 2.85 13.33 -15.74
C LYS A 215 1.98 14.31 -16.52
N SER A 216 1.79 14.04 -17.80
CA SER A 216 1.01 14.91 -18.71
C SER A 216 -0.45 14.53 -18.87
N GLU A 217 -0.89 13.47 -18.19
CA GLU A 217 -2.26 12.99 -18.30
C GLU A 217 -3.26 13.97 -17.66
N THR A 218 -4.42 14.08 -18.27
CA THR A 218 -5.53 14.91 -17.79
C THR A 218 -6.80 14.08 -17.68
N PRO A 219 -7.44 14.03 -16.50
CA PRO A 219 -7.07 14.69 -15.24
C PRO A 219 -5.79 14.11 -14.62
N SER A 220 -5.11 14.90 -13.78
CA SER A 220 -3.88 14.49 -13.09
C SER A 220 -4.11 13.24 -12.23
N ILE A 221 -3.15 12.32 -12.22
CA ILE A 221 -3.25 11.03 -11.55
C ILE A 221 -2.26 10.96 -10.40
N SER A 222 -2.71 10.57 -9.22
CA SER A 222 -1.86 10.14 -8.11
C SER A 222 -1.93 8.63 -7.95
N GLY A 223 -0.81 7.97 -7.66
CA GLY A 223 -0.84 6.52 -7.51
C GLY A 223 0.49 5.92 -7.11
N LYS A 224 0.56 4.58 -7.11
CA LYS A 224 1.76 3.82 -6.77
C LYS A 224 1.90 2.59 -7.66
N THR A 225 3.10 2.36 -8.15
CA THR A 225 3.49 1.11 -8.81
C THR A 225 3.92 0.06 -7.80
N GLY A 226 3.73 -1.21 -8.15
CA GLY A 226 4.32 -2.35 -7.50
C GLY A 226 5.03 -3.24 -8.52
N ALA A 227 6.12 -3.87 -8.09
CA ALA A 227 6.79 -4.94 -8.82
C ALA A 227 7.19 -6.00 -7.80
N ALA A 228 6.53 -7.15 -7.83
CA ALA A 228 6.74 -8.25 -6.89
C ALA A 228 7.29 -9.47 -7.62
N GLU A 229 8.24 -10.15 -6.98
CA GLU A 229 8.67 -11.47 -7.44
C GLU A 229 7.56 -12.48 -7.16
N THR A 230 7.14 -13.19 -8.19
CA THR A 230 6.08 -14.20 -8.13
C THR A 230 6.53 -15.46 -8.86
N TYR A 231 5.73 -16.53 -8.79
CA TYR A 231 6.04 -17.79 -9.44
C TYR A 231 4.81 -18.30 -10.21
N TYR A 232 5.05 -18.79 -11.43
CA TYR A 232 4.08 -19.61 -12.15
C TYR A 232 4.61 -21.05 -12.15
N GLY A 233 4.03 -21.89 -11.32
CA GLY A 233 4.61 -23.21 -10.99
C GLY A 233 5.99 -23.05 -10.34
N THR A 234 7.05 -23.51 -11.01
CA THR A 234 8.45 -23.37 -10.58
C THR A 234 9.20 -22.24 -11.29
N THR A 235 8.57 -21.55 -12.23
CA THR A 235 9.19 -20.48 -13.01
C THR A 235 9.03 -19.15 -12.28
N ALA A 236 10.16 -18.50 -12.00
CA ALA A 236 10.17 -17.15 -11.44
C ALA A 236 9.60 -16.15 -12.45
N THR A 237 8.68 -15.31 -12.00
CA THR A 237 8.00 -14.28 -12.77
C THR A 237 7.99 -12.96 -11.99
N THR A 238 7.52 -11.90 -12.61
CA THR A 238 7.30 -10.61 -11.93
C THR A 238 5.87 -10.15 -12.18
N THR A 239 5.13 -9.91 -11.11
CA THR A 239 3.84 -9.24 -11.18
C THR A 239 4.05 -7.74 -11.10
N LEU A 240 3.57 -7.02 -12.11
CA LEU A 240 3.53 -5.56 -12.12
C LEU A 240 2.13 -5.10 -11.71
N SER A 241 2.06 -4.13 -10.84
CA SER A 241 0.79 -3.58 -10.39
C SER A 241 0.82 -2.05 -10.37
N PHE A 242 -0.35 -1.46 -10.48
CA PHE A 242 -0.58 -0.04 -10.24
C PHE A 242 -1.90 0.16 -9.53
N ALA A 243 -1.92 1.06 -8.56
CA ALA A 243 -3.15 1.55 -7.97
C ALA A 243 -3.07 3.08 -7.85
N GLY A 244 -4.13 3.78 -8.27
CA GLY A 244 -4.14 5.23 -8.29
C GLY A 244 -5.54 5.81 -8.41
N TYR A 245 -5.61 7.14 -8.37
CA TYR A 245 -6.85 7.89 -8.47
C TYR A 245 -6.68 9.19 -9.27
N PRO A 246 -7.55 9.46 -10.21
CA PRO A 246 -7.78 10.77 -10.82
C PRO A 246 -9.10 11.41 -10.30
N PRO A 247 -9.21 12.78 -10.32
CA PRO A 247 -8.10 13.74 -10.27
C PRO A 247 -7.32 13.68 -8.95
N SER A 248 -6.04 14.08 -8.98
CA SER A 248 -5.18 14.04 -7.79
C SER A 248 -5.68 14.91 -6.63
N ASP A 249 -6.26 16.05 -6.93
CA ASP A 249 -6.75 17.06 -5.97
C ASP A 249 -8.18 16.79 -5.49
N ASN A 250 -9.03 16.21 -6.35
CA ASN A 250 -10.43 15.88 -6.05
C ASN A 250 -10.78 14.47 -6.57
N PRO A 251 -10.34 13.41 -5.92
CA PRO A 251 -10.49 12.04 -6.40
C PRO A 251 -11.95 11.65 -6.69
N GLN A 252 -12.23 11.17 -7.91
CA GLN A 252 -13.54 10.73 -8.36
C GLN A 252 -13.57 9.24 -8.72
N VAL A 253 -12.43 8.71 -9.14
CA VAL A 253 -12.29 7.33 -9.60
C VAL A 253 -11.05 6.72 -8.97
N VAL A 254 -11.08 5.43 -8.72
CA VAL A 254 -9.90 4.64 -8.37
C VAL A 254 -9.69 3.56 -9.41
N VAL A 255 -8.44 3.34 -9.79
CA VAL A 255 -8.02 2.27 -10.69
C VAL A 255 -7.00 1.41 -9.97
N ALA A 256 -7.16 0.11 -10.05
CA ALA A 256 -6.16 -0.87 -9.61
C ALA A 256 -6.03 -1.96 -10.67
N LEU A 257 -4.81 -2.39 -10.92
CA LEU A 257 -4.47 -3.45 -11.86
C LEU A 257 -3.22 -4.21 -11.38
N ALA A 258 -3.14 -5.48 -11.76
CA ALA A 258 -2.00 -6.36 -11.53
C ALA A 258 -1.93 -7.43 -12.64
#